data_613e98f989c5222cd644acc44b88aa5b
#
_entry.id   613e98f989c5222cd644acc44b88aa5b
#
_cell.length_a   1.000
_cell.length_b   1.000
_cell.length_c   1.000
_cell.angle_alpha   90.00
_cell.angle_beta   90.00
_cell.angle_gamma   90.00
#
_symmetry.space_group_name_H-M   'P 1'
#
loop_
_entity.id
_entity.type
_entity.pdbx_description
1 polymer ?
#
loop_
_entity_poly.entity_id
_entity_poly.type
_entity_poly.pdbx_seq_one_letter_code
_entity_poly.pdbx_strand_id
1 'polypeptide(L)'
;MDAFRHLNWAYRDLLLALPPAYSSIVRKVYTEEKYAAVLAAGEIDNRPPRGVMRLALLNGLPVGVGTVQTLAPGGAEIKRVYIAPEAQGAGLGRAMMERLIADCRDLGFTRILMDTGKVMTTAQRLYEGLGFRRRGPYQEMPPEAEGRMVFYEMPLD
;
A
#
# COMPACT_ATOMS: atom_id res chain seq x y z
N MET A 1 6.80 15.31 6.39
CA MET A 1 6.91 14.78 5.00
C MET A 1 8.20 14.02 4.74
N ASP A 2 9.32 14.43 5.33
CA ASP A 2 10.62 13.75 5.08
C ASP A 2 10.62 12.29 5.52
N ALA A 3 10.08 11.99 6.70
CA ALA A 3 9.96 10.61 7.18
C ALA A 3 9.07 9.76 6.25
N PHE A 4 7.98 10.34 5.76
CA PHE A 4 7.07 9.67 4.82
C PHE A 4 7.79 9.32 3.52
N ARG A 5 8.53 10.27 2.94
CA ARG A 5 9.32 10.04 1.73
C ARG A 5 10.39 8.99 1.96
N HIS A 6 11.15 9.13 3.05
CA HIS A 6 12.21 8.19 3.38
C HIS A 6 11.70 6.75 3.47
N LEU A 7 10.59 6.53 4.17
CA LEU A 7 10.02 5.19 4.32
C LEU A 7 9.43 4.65 3.02
N ASN A 8 8.86 5.51 2.18
CA ASN A 8 8.38 5.08 0.86
C ASN A 8 9.54 4.68 -0.07
N TRP A 9 10.68 5.36 0.00
CA TRP A 9 11.86 4.95 -0.74
C TRP A 9 12.43 3.62 -0.21
N ALA A 10 12.44 3.43 1.11
CA ALA A 10 12.81 2.15 1.71
C ALA A 10 11.87 1.02 1.25
N TYR A 11 10.59 1.29 1.12
CA TYR A 11 9.64 0.33 0.55
C TYR A 11 9.99 -0.05 -0.88
N ARG A 12 10.32 0.94 -1.72
CA ARG A 12 10.77 0.67 -3.10
C ARG A 12 12.03 -0.21 -3.11
N ASP A 13 12.98 0.06 -2.24
CA ASP A 13 14.20 -0.75 -2.11
C ASP A 13 13.88 -2.19 -1.72
N LEU A 14 12.92 -2.39 -0.83
CA LEU A 14 12.40 -3.73 -0.49
C LEU A 14 11.87 -4.44 -1.72
N LEU A 15 11.07 -3.77 -2.54
CA LEU A 15 10.51 -4.35 -3.76
C LEU A 15 11.60 -4.68 -4.78
N LEU A 16 12.64 -3.86 -4.88
CA LEU A 16 13.80 -4.13 -5.75
C LEU A 16 14.63 -5.32 -5.30
N ALA A 17 14.55 -5.69 -4.03
CA ALA A 17 15.23 -6.86 -3.47
C ALA A 17 14.45 -8.17 -3.66
N LEU A 18 13.22 -8.11 -4.17
CA LEU A 18 12.43 -9.30 -4.49
C LEU A 18 13.04 -10.07 -5.69
N PRO A 19 12.67 -11.35 -5.89
CA PRO A 19 13.13 -12.11 -7.04
C PRO A 19 12.95 -11.36 -8.37
N PRO A 20 13.79 -11.62 -9.39
CA PRO A 20 13.77 -10.88 -10.65
C PRO A 20 12.41 -10.77 -11.33
N ALA A 21 11.56 -11.77 -11.19
CA ALA A 21 10.21 -11.75 -11.71
C ALA A 21 9.36 -10.59 -11.17
N TYR A 22 9.66 -10.12 -9.96
CA TYR A 22 8.95 -9.03 -9.29
C TYR A 22 9.75 -7.72 -9.35
N SER A 23 11.04 -7.75 -9.08
CA SER A 23 11.87 -6.55 -9.12
C SER A 23 11.93 -5.91 -10.51
N SER A 24 11.82 -6.71 -11.56
CA SER A 24 11.75 -6.20 -12.94
C SER A 24 10.50 -5.33 -13.18
N ILE A 25 9.38 -5.67 -12.54
CA ILE A 25 8.14 -4.86 -12.61
C ILE A 25 8.42 -3.48 -12.04
N VAL A 26 9.03 -3.43 -10.86
CA VAL A 26 9.36 -2.17 -10.18
C VAL A 26 10.31 -1.32 -11.03
N ARG A 27 11.37 -1.92 -11.57
CA ARG A 27 12.34 -1.20 -12.41
C ARG A 27 11.70 -0.59 -13.65
N LYS A 28 10.70 -1.24 -14.22
CA LYS A 28 10.02 -0.77 -15.43
C LYS A 28 8.91 0.23 -15.12
N VAL A 29 8.07 -0.08 -14.14
CA VAL A 29 6.86 0.70 -13.84
C VAL A 29 7.17 1.85 -12.88
N TYR A 30 8.04 1.62 -11.91
CA TYR A 30 8.41 2.59 -10.89
C TYR A 30 9.89 2.93 -10.98
N THR A 31 10.31 3.51 -12.10
CA THR A 31 11.63 4.14 -12.18
C THR A 31 11.75 5.21 -11.09
N GLU A 32 12.97 5.57 -10.71
CA GLU A 32 13.17 6.60 -9.68
C GLU A 32 12.39 7.87 -9.99
N GLU A 33 12.43 8.32 -11.23
CA GLU A 33 11.71 9.52 -11.68
C GLU A 33 10.19 9.38 -11.52
N LYS A 34 9.62 8.27 -12.01
CA LYS A 34 8.18 8.01 -11.89
C LYS A 34 7.75 7.86 -10.46
N TYR A 35 8.55 7.17 -9.64
CA TYR A 35 8.22 6.96 -8.24
C TYR A 35 8.25 8.28 -7.46
N ALA A 36 9.25 9.11 -7.69
CA ALA A 36 9.31 10.45 -7.08
C ALA A 36 8.08 11.29 -7.46
N ALA A 37 7.64 11.22 -8.72
CA ALA A 37 6.44 11.92 -9.18
C ALA A 37 5.17 11.40 -8.50
N VAL A 38 5.04 10.08 -8.35
CA VAL A 38 3.91 9.46 -7.63
C VAL A 38 3.86 9.93 -6.19
N LEU A 39 4.99 9.96 -5.50
CA LEU A 39 5.04 10.44 -4.10
C LEU A 39 4.68 11.92 -4.00
N ALA A 40 5.20 12.75 -4.88
CA ALA A 40 4.90 14.19 -4.89
C ALA A 40 3.42 14.46 -5.16
N ALA A 41 2.82 13.78 -6.14
CA ALA A 41 1.39 13.88 -6.42
C ALA A 41 0.56 13.39 -5.22
N GLY A 42 0.96 12.29 -4.57
CA GLY A 42 0.29 11.75 -3.39
C GLY A 42 0.27 12.71 -2.22
N GLU A 43 1.33 13.48 -2.01
CA GLU A 43 1.39 14.49 -0.95
C GLU A 43 0.31 15.58 -1.10
N ILE A 44 -0.11 15.83 -2.32
CA ILE A 44 -1.16 16.79 -2.65
C ILE A 44 -2.53 16.11 -2.62
N ASP A 45 -2.65 14.97 -3.29
CA ASP A 45 -3.93 14.33 -3.59
C ASP A 45 -4.45 13.42 -2.48
N ASN A 46 -3.55 12.79 -1.71
CA ASN A 46 -3.95 11.83 -0.68
C ASN A 46 -4.18 12.53 0.67
N ARG A 47 -5.08 13.50 0.67
CA ARG A 47 -5.53 14.25 1.84
C ARG A 47 -7.06 14.22 1.92
N PRO A 48 -7.62 14.33 3.13
CA PRO A 48 -9.07 14.39 3.26
C PRO A 48 -9.69 15.48 2.37
N PRO A 49 -10.81 15.21 1.70
CA PRO A 49 -11.62 13.99 1.78
C PRO A 49 -11.21 12.88 0.80
N ARG A 50 -10.16 13.08 -0.01
CA ARG A 50 -9.79 12.16 -1.09
C ARG A 50 -8.88 11.00 -0.65
N GLY A 51 -8.24 11.13 0.49
CA GLY A 51 -7.34 10.11 0.97
C GLY A 51 -6.69 10.50 2.29
N VAL A 52 -5.72 9.71 2.72
CA VAL A 52 -4.94 9.96 3.94
C VAL A 52 -3.58 9.29 3.82
N MET A 53 -2.59 9.89 4.45
CA MET A 53 -1.26 9.29 4.60
C MET A 53 -0.96 9.14 6.09
N ARG A 54 -0.50 7.96 6.50
CA ARG A 54 -0.23 7.65 7.91
C ARG A 54 1.22 7.24 8.11
N LEU A 55 1.75 7.65 9.26
CA LEU A 55 3.04 7.17 9.78
C LEU A 55 2.78 6.30 11.00
N ALA A 56 3.49 5.18 11.11
CA ALA A 56 3.57 4.42 12.35
C ALA A 56 4.80 4.88 13.12
N LEU A 57 4.61 5.21 14.39
CA LEU A 57 5.70 5.60 15.28
C LEU A 57 5.93 4.51 16.33
N LEU A 58 7.17 4.18 16.58
CA LEU A 58 7.58 3.30 17.68
C LEU A 58 8.57 4.07 18.54
N ASN A 59 8.19 4.33 19.82
CA ASN A 59 8.97 5.16 20.71
C ASN A 59 9.32 6.54 20.12
N GLY A 60 8.36 7.12 19.39
CA GLY A 60 8.51 8.43 18.76
C GLY A 60 9.25 8.42 17.42
N LEU A 61 9.76 7.26 16.96
CA LEU A 61 10.51 7.14 15.71
C LEU A 61 9.59 6.65 14.58
N PRO A 62 9.60 7.31 13.40
CA PRO A 62 8.85 6.83 12.25
C PRO A 62 9.41 5.50 11.74
N VAL A 63 8.57 4.47 11.73
CA VAL A 63 8.96 3.11 11.34
C VAL A 63 8.02 2.47 10.32
N GLY A 64 6.95 3.16 9.93
CA GLY A 64 6.02 2.63 8.95
C GLY A 64 5.20 3.69 8.27
N VAL A 65 4.66 3.34 7.11
CA VAL A 65 3.79 4.20 6.29
C VAL A 65 2.63 3.40 5.73
N GLY A 66 1.56 4.11 5.39
CA GLY A 66 0.45 3.58 4.64
C GLY A 66 -0.35 4.72 4.03
N THR A 67 -0.96 4.46 2.89
CA THR A 67 -1.68 5.47 2.11
C THR A 67 -3.05 4.96 1.71
N VAL A 68 -4.05 5.83 1.85
CA VAL A 68 -5.37 5.66 1.23
C VAL A 68 -5.49 6.69 0.12
N GLN A 69 -5.91 6.26 -1.05
CA GLN A 69 -6.20 7.14 -2.16
C GLN A 69 -7.55 6.79 -2.80
N THR A 70 -8.16 7.76 -3.45
CA THR A 70 -9.37 7.51 -4.24
C THR A 70 -8.97 6.83 -5.55
N LEU A 71 -9.57 5.68 -5.83
CA LEU A 71 -9.37 4.97 -7.10
C LEU A 71 -10.49 5.25 -8.08
N ALA A 72 -11.74 5.26 -7.57
CA ALA A 72 -12.94 5.50 -8.36
C ALA A 72 -14.01 6.05 -7.41
N PRO A 73 -15.15 6.57 -7.92
CA PRO A 73 -16.23 7.00 -7.02
C PRO A 73 -16.63 5.90 -6.03
N GLY A 74 -16.54 6.21 -4.73
CA GLY A 74 -16.81 5.28 -3.64
C GLY A 74 -15.73 4.22 -3.39
N GLY A 75 -14.73 4.11 -4.25
CA GLY A 75 -13.65 3.12 -4.13
C GLY A 75 -12.35 3.74 -3.64
N ALA A 76 -11.86 3.25 -2.51
CA ALA A 76 -10.54 3.56 -2.00
C ALA A 76 -9.54 2.50 -2.44
N GLU A 77 -8.29 2.90 -2.57
CA GLU A 77 -7.16 1.98 -2.71
C GLU A 77 -6.19 2.21 -1.57
N ILE A 78 -5.84 1.15 -0.84
CA ILE A 78 -4.75 1.19 0.14
C ILE A 78 -3.47 0.80 -0.57
N LYS A 79 -2.45 1.64 -0.45
CA LYS A 79 -1.18 1.46 -1.14
C LYS A 79 0.02 1.73 -0.24
N ARG A 80 1.13 1.14 -0.60
CA ARG A 80 2.44 1.37 0.01
C ARG A 80 2.42 1.23 1.53
N VAL A 81 1.83 0.13 2.00
CA VAL A 81 1.87 -0.23 3.41
C VAL A 81 3.22 -0.91 3.67
N TYR A 82 4.01 -0.28 4.52
CA TYR A 82 5.37 -0.73 4.81
C TYR A 82 5.70 -0.49 6.28
N ILE A 83 6.25 -1.51 6.92
CA ILE A 83 6.83 -1.42 8.25
C ILE A 83 8.30 -1.79 8.13
N ALA A 84 9.17 -0.93 8.64
CA ALA A 84 10.60 -1.15 8.60
C ALA A 84 10.98 -2.47 9.28
N PRO A 85 11.97 -3.23 8.74
CA PRO A 85 12.31 -4.56 9.27
C PRO A 85 12.58 -4.59 10.76
N GLU A 86 13.25 -3.58 11.31
CA GLU A 86 13.58 -3.47 12.73
C GLU A 86 12.36 -3.30 13.64
N ALA A 87 11.22 -2.92 13.08
CA ALA A 87 9.97 -2.72 13.82
C ALA A 87 8.94 -3.83 13.56
N GLN A 88 9.27 -4.82 12.76
CA GLN A 88 8.38 -5.95 12.48
C GLN A 88 8.26 -6.86 13.70
N GLY A 89 7.13 -7.58 13.79
CA GLY A 89 6.85 -8.46 14.92
C GLY A 89 6.19 -7.79 16.12
N ALA A 90 5.98 -6.47 16.09
CA ALA A 90 5.30 -5.70 17.14
C ALA A 90 3.81 -5.43 16.86
N GLY A 91 3.25 -6.05 15.81
CA GLY A 91 1.84 -5.86 15.43
C GLY A 91 1.55 -4.56 14.68
N LEU A 92 2.57 -3.83 14.26
CA LEU A 92 2.40 -2.53 13.62
C LEU A 92 1.76 -2.61 12.23
N GLY A 93 2.04 -3.67 11.47
CA GLY A 93 1.41 -3.87 10.16
C GLY A 93 -0.10 -4.02 10.28
N ARG A 94 -0.55 -4.82 11.24
CA ARG A 94 -1.98 -4.97 11.53
C ARG A 94 -2.60 -3.68 12.02
N ALA A 95 -1.95 -3.00 12.96
CA ALA A 95 -2.44 -1.71 13.50
C ALA A 95 -2.55 -0.65 12.39
N MET A 96 -1.57 -0.59 11.49
CA MET A 96 -1.61 0.31 10.35
C MET A 96 -2.80 0.01 9.45
N MET A 97 -3.00 -1.27 9.10
CA MET A 97 -4.12 -1.66 8.24
C MET A 97 -5.47 -1.37 8.91
N GLU A 98 -5.62 -1.67 10.19
CA GLU A 98 -6.86 -1.37 10.93
C GLU A 98 -7.14 0.13 10.93
N ARG A 99 -6.11 0.98 11.09
CA ARG A 99 -6.26 2.43 11.05
C ARG A 99 -6.65 2.91 9.65
N LEU A 100 -6.03 2.40 8.60
CA LEU A 100 -6.35 2.77 7.23
C LEU A 100 -7.77 2.34 6.83
N ILE A 101 -8.21 1.16 7.27
CA ILE A 101 -9.60 0.71 7.05
C ILE A 101 -10.58 1.65 7.76
N ALA A 102 -10.30 2.04 9.00
CA ALA A 102 -11.12 3.01 9.72
C ALA A 102 -11.15 4.36 8.99
N ASP A 103 -10.03 4.82 8.50
CA ASP A 103 -9.95 6.06 7.72
C ASP A 103 -10.84 5.99 6.46
N CYS A 104 -10.84 4.85 5.76
CA CYS A 104 -11.71 4.66 4.60
C CYS A 104 -13.19 4.79 4.98
N ARG A 105 -13.61 4.23 6.11
CA ARG A 105 -14.98 4.39 6.61
C ARG A 105 -15.29 5.85 6.94
N ASP A 106 -14.40 6.50 7.66
CA ASP A 106 -14.57 7.90 8.07
C ASP A 106 -14.66 8.86 6.87
N LEU A 107 -13.93 8.55 5.80
CA LEU A 107 -13.96 9.33 4.56
C LEU A 107 -15.16 9.01 3.66
N GLY A 108 -15.98 8.03 4.03
CA GLY A 108 -17.21 7.71 3.30
C GLY A 108 -17.02 6.78 2.10
N PHE A 109 -15.91 6.09 1.99
CA PHE A 109 -15.74 5.08 0.95
C PHE A 109 -16.63 3.87 1.22
N THR A 110 -17.10 3.23 0.16
CA THR A 110 -17.99 2.05 0.26
C THR A 110 -17.25 0.74 0.05
N ARG A 111 -16.03 0.79 -0.44
CA ARG A 111 -15.17 -0.38 -0.63
C ARG A 111 -13.71 0.00 -0.64
N ILE A 112 -12.87 -0.97 -0.32
CA ILE A 112 -11.42 -0.85 -0.40
C ILE A 112 -10.89 -1.89 -1.39
N LEU A 113 -10.02 -1.45 -2.27
CA LEU A 113 -9.29 -2.29 -3.21
C LEU A 113 -7.80 -2.22 -2.87
N MET A 114 -7.10 -3.33 -3.08
CA MET A 114 -5.65 -3.34 -2.96
C MET A 114 -5.04 -4.52 -3.72
N ASP A 115 -3.77 -4.42 -4.03
CA ASP A 115 -3.01 -5.49 -4.64
C ASP A 115 -1.69 -5.73 -3.92
N THR A 116 -1.12 -6.90 -4.15
CA THR A 116 0.22 -7.27 -3.69
C THR A 116 0.80 -8.33 -4.59
N GLY A 117 2.13 -8.49 -4.57
CA GLY A 117 2.79 -9.57 -5.29
C GLY A 117 2.49 -10.94 -4.68
N LYS A 118 2.39 -11.97 -5.51
CA LYS A 118 2.17 -13.35 -5.05
C LYS A 118 3.26 -13.84 -4.09
N VAL A 119 4.46 -13.28 -4.17
CA VAL A 119 5.58 -13.62 -3.30
C VAL A 119 5.42 -13.02 -1.89
N MET A 120 4.55 -12.03 -1.73
CA MET A 120 4.31 -11.33 -0.46
C MET A 120 3.32 -12.12 0.42
N THR A 121 3.71 -13.30 0.86
CA THR A 121 2.80 -14.23 1.56
C THR A 121 2.39 -13.73 2.94
N THR A 122 3.28 -13.03 3.65
CA THR A 122 2.96 -12.44 4.97
C THR A 122 1.88 -11.36 4.83
N ALA A 123 2.00 -10.49 3.82
CA ALA A 123 0.99 -9.47 3.54
C ALA A 123 -0.36 -10.10 3.19
N GLN A 124 -0.36 -11.14 2.36
CA GLN A 124 -1.59 -11.86 2.00
C GLN A 124 -2.30 -12.43 3.22
N ARG A 125 -1.57 -13.07 4.13
CA ARG A 125 -2.15 -13.61 5.38
C ARG A 125 -2.77 -12.51 6.23
N LEU A 126 -2.09 -11.37 6.34
CA LEU A 126 -2.61 -10.23 7.10
C LEU A 126 -3.91 -9.72 6.49
N TYR A 127 -3.95 -9.49 5.17
CA TYR A 127 -5.11 -8.95 4.49
C TYR A 127 -6.30 -9.92 4.56
N GLU A 128 -6.08 -11.19 4.31
CA GLU A 128 -7.13 -12.21 4.40
C GLU A 128 -7.64 -12.34 5.83
N GLY A 129 -6.76 -12.26 6.82
CA GLY A 129 -7.14 -12.26 8.23
C GLY A 129 -7.96 -11.04 8.66
N LEU A 130 -7.83 -9.92 7.97
CA LEU A 130 -8.61 -8.70 8.21
C LEU A 130 -9.97 -8.70 7.49
N GLY A 131 -10.22 -9.69 6.63
CA GLY A 131 -11.49 -9.82 5.92
C GLY A 131 -11.45 -9.40 4.46
N PHE A 132 -10.28 -9.07 3.91
CA PHE A 132 -10.16 -8.86 2.47
C PHE A 132 -10.35 -10.18 1.74
N ARG A 133 -11.05 -10.12 0.60
CA ARG A 133 -11.32 -11.26 -0.25
C ARG A 133 -10.59 -11.12 -1.57
N ARG A 134 -10.04 -12.21 -2.07
CA ARG A 134 -9.40 -12.25 -3.39
C ARG A 134 -10.41 -11.98 -4.48
N ARG A 135 -9.95 -11.29 -5.51
CA ARG A 135 -10.73 -10.96 -6.70
C ARG A 135 -9.80 -10.89 -7.91
N GLY A 136 -10.38 -10.72 -9.09
CA GLY A 136 -9.62 -10.43 -10.30
C GLY A 136 -9.06 -9.01 -10.32
N PRO A 137 -8.22 -8.68 -11.33
CA PRO A 137 -7.68 -7.33 -11.51
C PRO A 137 -8.78 -6.27 -11.56
N TYR A 138 -8.55 -5.14 -10.91
CA TYR A 138 -9.49 -4.01 -10.90
C TYR A 138 -8.97 -2.81 -11.72
N GLN A 139 -7.81 -2.95 -12.32
CA GLN A 139 -7.21 -1.96 -13.23
C GLN A 139 -6.26 -2.66 -14.19
N GLU A 140 -5.91 -1.98 -15.26
CA GLU A 140 -4.90 -2.50 -16.19
C GLU A 140 -3.56 -2.66 -15.49
N MET A 141 -2.91 -3.78 -15.76
CA MET A 141 -1.59 -4.08 -15.24
C MET A 141 -0.60 -4.17 -16.40
N PRO A 142 0.67 -3.76 -16.18
CA PRO A 142 1.68 -3.97 -17.20
C PRO A 142 1.85 -5.46 -17.49
N PRO A 143 2.20 -5.84 -18.73
CA PRO A 143 2.36 -7.26 -19.10
C PRO A 143 3.31 -8.02 -18.15
N GLU A 144 4.31 -7.36 -17.62
CA GLU A 144 5.29 -7.95 -16.69
C GLU A 144 4.66 -8.40 -15.38
N ALA A 145 3.55 -7.78 -14.98
CA ALA A 145 2.83 -8.10 -13.75
C ALA A 145 1.79 -9.22 -13.92
N GLU A 146 1.49 -9.60 -15.15
CA GLU A 146 0.46 -10.61 -15.43
C GLU A 146 0.79 -11.94 -14.74
N GLY A 147 -0.19 -12.45 -13.98
CA GLY A 147 -0.05 -13.70 -13.24
C GLY A 147 0.83 -13.61 -11.98
N ARG A 148 1.35 -12.43 -11.65
CA ARG A 148 2.26 -12.23 -10.50
C ARG A 148 1.67 -11.44 -9.35
N MET A 149 0.42 -10.99 -9.50
CA MET A 149 -0.25 -10.16 -8.51
C MET A 149 -1.48 -10.87 -7.94
N VAL A 150 -1.79 -10.54 -6.69
CA VAL A 150 -3.04 -10.93 -6.03
C VAL A 150 -3.82 -9.65 -5.76
N PHE A 151 -5.11 -9.66 -6.07
CA PHE A 151 -6.01 -8.53 -5.91
C PHE A 151 -7.03 -8.81 -4.83
N TYR A 152 -7.35 -7.78 -4.05
CA TYR A 152 -8.23 -7.89 -2.90
C TYR A 152 -9.30 -6.80 -2.90
N GLU A 153 -10.41 -7.11 -2.29
CA GLU A 153 -11.51 -6.17 -2.06
C GLU A 153 -12.11 -6.39 -0.68
N MET A 154 -12.52 -5.30 -0.04
CA MET A 154 -13.29 -5.30 1.18
C MET A 154 -14.45 -4.32 1.03
N PRO A 155 -15.72 -4.79 1.03
CA PRO A 155 -16.86 -3.89 1.13
C PRO A 155 -16.88 -3.21 2.50
N LEU A 156 -17.29 -1.95 2.53
CA LEU A 156 -17.46 -1.17 3.76
C LEU A 156 -18.95 -0.88 4.01
N ASP A 157 -19.29 -0.91 5.27
CA ASP A 157 -20.65 -0.62 5.73
C ASP A 157 -20.89 0.90 5.81
#